data_75c31097c107ecec0cced63bc17e6074
#
_entry.id   75c31097c107ecec0cced63bc17e6074
#
_cell.length_a   1.000
_cell.length_b   1.000
_cell.length_c   1.000
_cell.angle_alpha   90.00
_cell.angle_beta   90.00
_cell.angle_gamma   90.00
#
_symmetry.space_group_name_H-M   'P 1'
#
loop_
_entity.id
_entity.type
_entity.pdbx_description
1 polymer ?
#
loop_
_entity_poly.entity_id
_entity_poly.type
_entity_poly.pdbx_seq_one_letter_code
_entity_poly.pdbx_strand_id
1 'polypeptide(L)'
;MAQPSPVAIKPGAITAENFGQAFATLLPENAIVADEAVTAGLWAFIFSEGAAPHDWLTLTGGAIGYGIPISIGAAVACPDRPVINLQADGSAAYTIQGLWTAARENLHIVTVLFNNRSYAILNMELDRVGATAQSERSRSLLSLDRPTLDFTSISKGFGVQAVRATDIETFQIAFKRAVAEPGPHLIEAVM
;
A
#
# COMPACT_ATOMS: atom_id res chain seq x y z
N MET A 1 -5.28 24.47 -13.75
CA MET A 1 -4.67 23.34 -13.03
C MET A 1 -3.20 23.31 -13.37
N ALA A 2 -2.31 23.28 -12.39
CA ALA A 2 -0.90 23.09 -12.64
C ALA A 2 -0.69 21.65 -13.18
N GLN A 3 -0.06 21.54 -14.34
CA GLN A 3 0.34 20.22 -14.83
C GLN A 3 1.52 19.75 -13.98
N PRO A 4 1.52 18.48 -13.52
CA PRO A 4 2.65 17.96 -12.80
C PRO A 4 3.89 18.04 -13.69
N SER A 5 4.95 18.68 -13.18
CA SER A 5 6.25 18.61 -13.85
C SER A 5 6.68 17.15 -13.85
N PRO A 6 7.13 16.59 -14.99
CA PRO A 6 7.61 15.21 -15.04
C PRO A 6 8.83 15.08 -14.12
N VAL A 7 8.63 14.49 -12.95
CA VAL A 7 9.71 14.16 -12.03
C VAL A 7 10.38 12.89 -12.54
N ALA A 8 11.69 12.94 -12.75
CA ALA A 8 12.44 11.75 -13.15
C ALA A 8 12.45 10.72 -12.01
N ILE A 9 11.77 9.60 -12.21
CA ILE A 9 11.69 8.51 -11.24
C ILE A 9 13.05 7.82 -11.18
N LYS A 10 13.65 7.72 -9.98
CA LYS A 10 14.90 6.98 -9.80
C LYS A 10 14.66 5.49 -10.00
N PRO A 11 15.39 4.83 -10.92
CA PRO A 11 15.29 3.39 -11.16
C PRO A 11 15.87 2.57 -9.99
N GLY A 12 15.53 1.28 -9.95
CA GLY A 12 16.08 0.30 -9.02
C GLY A 12 15.17 0.01 -7.83
N ALA A 13 15.75 -0.31 -6.67
CA ALA A 13 15.00 -0.69 -5.46
C ALA A 13 13.89 0.31 -5.11
N ILE A 14 12.75 -0.21 -4.62
CA ILE A 14 11.62 0.63 -4.23
C ILE A 14 12.00 1.40 -2.96
N THR A 15 11.84 2.71 -3.01
CA THR A 15 11.91 3.63 -1.87
C THR A 15 10.59 4.37 -1.76
N ALA A 16 10.28 4.93 -0.59
CA ALA A 16 9.07 5.72 -0.41
C ALA A 16 9.00 6.90 -1.41
N GLU A 17 10.13 7.53 -1.70
CA GLU A 17 10.23 8.67 -2.63
C GLU A 17 9.96 8.26 -4.08
N ASN A 18 10.71 7.28 -4.65
CA ASN A 18 10.51 6.90 -6.06
C ASN A 18 9.16 6.23 -6.28
N PHE A 19 8.64 5.54 -5.25
CA PHE A 19 7.26 5.04 -5.26
C PHE A 19 6.26 6.19 -5.37
N GLY A 20 6.35 7.22 -4.51
CA GLY A 20 5.43 8.36 -4.54
C GLY A 20 5.42 9.07 -5.89
N GLN A 21 6.60 9.27 -6.51
CA GLN A 21 6.73 9.83 -7.84
C GLN A 21 6.06 8.96 -8.92
N ALA A 22 6.31 7.64 -8.89
CA ALA A 22 5.70 6.70 -9.82
C ALA A 22 4.18 6.64 -9.64
N PHE A 23 3.72 6.54 -8.39
CA PHE A 23 2.31 6.49 -8.04
C PHE A 23 1.54 7.70 -8.55
N ALA A 24 2.03 8.91 -8.29
CA ALA A 24 1.40 10.15 -8.75
C ALA A 24 1.25 10.20 -10.28
N THR A 25 2.23 9.66 -11.01
CA THR A 25 2.21 9.60 -12.48
C THR A 25 1.22 8.56 -13.02
N LEU A 26 0.99 7.49 -12.25
CA LEU A 26 0.18 6.34 -12.66
C LEU A 26 -1.24 6.36 -12.09
N LEU A 27 -1.53 7.26 -11.17
CA LEU A 27 -2.83 7.34 -10.50
C LEU A 27 -3.93 7.63 -11.53
N PRO A 28 -4.93 6.73 -11.68
CA PRO A 28 -6.00 6.94 -12.63
C PRO A 28 -6.92 8.09 -12.19
N GLU A 29 -7.52 8.76 -13.16
CA GLU A 29 -8.53 9.79 -12.90
C GLU A 29 -9.73 9.19 -12.16
N ASN A 30 -10.29 9.95 -11.22
CA ASN A 30 -11.41 9.57 -10.36
C ASN A 30 -11.11 8.35 -9.43
N ALA A 31 -9.85 8.01 -9.21
CA ALA A 31 -9.51 6.97 -8.23
C ALA A 31 -9.97 7.35 -6.83
N ILE A 32 -10.26 6.33 -6.02
CA ILE A 32 -10.41 6.43 -4.58
C ILE A 32 -9.18 5.77 -3.95
N VAL A 33 -8.34 6.54 -3.28
CA VAL A 33 -7.16 6.05 -2.58
C VAL A 33 -7.52 5.85 -1.11
N ALA A 34 -7.37 4.63 -0.61
CA ALA A 34 -7.48 4.31 0.82
C ALA A 34 -6.08 4.09 1.38
N ASP A 35 -5.59 5.01 2.22
CA ASP A 35 -4.21 5.01 2.70
C ASP A 35 -4.10 4.55 4.15
N GLU A 36 -3.44 3.42 4.33
CA GLU A 36 -3.01 2.87 5.61
C GLU A 36 -1.50 2.52 5.59
N ALA A 37 -0.75 3.03 4.61
CA ALA A 37 0.67 2.73 4.47
C ALA A 37 1.56 3.50 5.45
N VAL A 38 1.01 4.44 6.20
CA VAL A 38 1.63 5.24 7.27
C VAL A 38 2.94 5.90 6.82
N THR A 39 4.07 5.18 6.90
CA THR A 39 5.41 5.73 6.59
C THR A 39 5.64 5.88 5.09
N ALA A 40 5.32 4.87 4.29
CA ALA A 40 5.49 4.90 2.84
C ALA A 40 4.40 5.73 2.13
N GLY A 41 3.18 5.75 2.68
CA GLY A 41 2.03 6.50 2.15
C GLY A 41 2.24 8.01 2.11
N LEU A 42 3.02 8.56 3.04
CA LEU A 42 3.28 10.00 3.10
C LEU A 42 3.84 10.58 1.78
N TRP A 43 4.78 9.89 1.16
CA TRP A 43 5.35 10.33 -0.12
C TRP A 43 4.37 10.19 -1.28
N ALA A 44 3.53 9.14 -1.27
CA ALA A 44 2.45 9.01 -2.23
C ALA A 44 1.46 10.17 -2.12
N PHE A 45 1.07 10.55 -0.90
CA PHE A 45 0.20 11.69 -0.64
C PHE A 45 0.81 13.01 -1.14
N ILE A 46 2.06 13.30 -0.76
CA ILE A 46 2.75 14.55 -1.14
C ILE A 46 2.85 14.69 -2.67
N PHE A 47 3.29 13.65 -3.36
CA PHE A 47 3.45 13.71 -4.81
C PHE A 47 2.12 13.69 -5.58
N SER A 48 1.04 13.16 -5.00
CA SER A 48 -0.27 13.12 -5.64
C SER A 48 -0.99 14.46 -5.71
N GLU A 49 -0.50 15.51 -5.03
CA GLU A 49 -1.10 16.85 -5.07
C GLU A 49 -1.29 17.39 -6.50
N GLY A 50 -0.40 17.04 -7.42
CA GLY A 50 -0.49 17.40 -8.84
C GLY A 50 -1.00 16.29 -9.76
N ALA A 51 -1.43 15.14 -9.23
CA ALA A 51 -1.91 14.01 -10.02
C ALA A 51 -3.31 14.23 -10.60
N ALA A 52 -3.83 13.27 -11.37
CA ALA A 52 -5.19 13.27 -11.85
C ALA A 52 -6.20 13.43 -10.69
N PRO A 53 -7.37 14.06 -10.87
CA PRO A 53 -8.37 14.22 -9.82
C PRO A 53 -8.73 12.90 -9.16
N HIS A 54 -8.68 12.84 -7.83
CA HIS A 54 -8.92 11.63 -7.02
C HIS A 54 -9.40 12.01 -5.63
N ASP A 55 -9.98 11.03 -4.90
CA ASP A 55 -10.30 11.16 -3.48
C ASP A 55 -9.25 10.42 -2.65
N TRP A 56 -8.96 10.94 -1.45
CA TRP A 56 -8.01 10.33 -0.51
C TRP A 56 -8.66 10.08 0.84
N LEU A 57 -8.75 8.81 1.23
CA LEU A 57 -9.26 8.35 2.51
C LEU A 57 -8.09 8.06 3.43
N THR A 58 -7.96 8.82 4.50
CA THR A 58 -6.85 8.68 5.46
C THR A 58 -7.23 7.83 6.66
N LEU A 59 -6.21 7.28 7.32
CA LEU A 59 -6.34 6.51 8.55
C LEU A 59 -6.87 7.37 9.71
N THR A 60 -8.10 7.14 10.12
CA THR A 60 -8.76 7.89 11.19
C THR A 60 -8.25 7.46 12.56
N GLY A 61 -7.67 8.41 13.32
CA GLY A 61 -7.23 8.18 14.70
C GLY A 61 -6.08 7.17 14.85
N GLY A 62 -5.36 6.84 13.77
CA GLY A 62 -4.25 5.86 13.82
C GLY A 62 -4.69 4.41 14.03
N ALA A 63 -5.97 4.09 13.81
CA ALA A 63 -6.52 2.74 14.02
C ALA A 63 -6.20 1.83 12.82
N ILE A 64 -5.13 1.02 12.94
CA ILE A 64 -4.72 0.08 11.88
C ILE A 64 -5.71 -1.08 11.72
N GLY A 65 -5.73 -1.67 10.51
CA GLY A 65 -6.75 -2.65 10.09
C GLY A 65 -7.90 -2.01 9.31
N TYR A 66 -7.78 -0.74 8.95
CA TYR A 66 -8.78 0.07 8.27
C TYR A 66 -8.73 -0.07 6.74
N GLY A 67 -7.53 -0.12 6.13
CA GLY A 67 -7.32 0.08 4.69
C GLY A 67 -8.05 -0.94 3.81
N ILE A 68 -7.94 -2.23 4.10
CA ILE A 68 -8.62 -3.28 3.33
C ILE A 68 -10.15 -3.17 3.46
N PRO A 69 -10.74 -3.07 4.67
CA PRO A 69 -12.20 -2.93 4.83
C PRO A 69 -12.77 -1.68 4.15
N ILE A 70 -12.12 -0.52 4.28
CA ILE A 70 -12.63 0.71 3.66
C ILE A 70 -12.53 0.67 2.14
N SER A 71 -11.50 0.03 1.60
CA SER A 71 -11.37 -0.18 0.15
C SER A 71 -12.50 -1.04 -0.40
N ILE A 72 -12.90 -2.09 0.33
CA ILE A 72 -14.06 -2.90 -0.01
C ILE A 72 -15.33 -2.05 0.01
N GLY A 73 -15.53 -1.27 1.08
CA GLY A 73 -16.67 -0.36 1.20
C GLY A 73 -16.72 0.67 0.08
N ALA A 74 -15.58 1.25 -0.28
CA ALA A 74 -15.47 2.21 -1.38
C ALA A 74 -15.81 1.57 -2.74
N ALA A 75 -15.29 0.38 -3.02
CA ALA A 75 -15.57 -0.34 -4.27
C ALA A 75 -17.04 -0.76 -4.40
N VAL A 76 -17.70 -1.12 -3.30
CA VAL A 76 -19.13 -1.42 -3.27
C VAL A 76 -19.97 -0.14 -3.48
N ALA A 77 -19.58 0.97 -2.85
CA ALA A 77 -20.31 2.24 -2.93
C ALA A 77 -20.11 2.94 -4.28
N CYS A 78 -18.97 2.76 -4.93
CA CYS A 78 -18.57 3.43 -6.17
C CYS A 78 -18.01 2.41 -7.18
N PRO A 79 -18.85 1.51 -7.73
CA PRO A 79 -18.37 0.40 -8.56
C PRO A 79 -17.72 0.83 -9.89
N ASP A 80 -17.99 2.05 -10.35
CA ASP A 80 -17.45 2.61 -11.60
C ASP A 80 -16.11 3.34 -11.40
N ARG A 81 -15.56 3.34 -10.15
CA ARG A 81 -14.32 4.04 -9.81
C ARG A 81 -13.23 3.05 -9.42
N PRO A 82 -12.00 3.23 -9.91
CA PRO A 82 -10.88 2.42 -9.45
C PRO A 82 -10.57 2.71 -7.97
N VAL A 83 -10.42 1.67 -7.17
CA VAL A 83 -10.03 1.79 -5.76
C VAL A 83 -8.59 1.33 -5.59
N ILE A 84 -7.75 2.18 -5.03
CA ILE A 84 -6.35 1.90 -4.75
C ILE A 84 -6.15 1.86 -3.23
N ASN A 85 -5.76 0.71 -2.70
CA ASN A 85 -5.46 0.53 -1.30
C ASN A 85 -3.94 0.58 -1.09
N LEU A 86 -3.44 1.59 -0.38
CA LEU A 86 -2.06 1.69 0.07
C LEU A 86 -1.96 1.08 1.46
N GLN A 87 -1.26 -0.05 1.60
CA GLN A 87 -1.28 -0.88 2.79
C GLN A 87 0.12 -1.16 3.29
N ALA A 88 0.35 -1.17 4.60
CA ALA A 88 1.60 -1.63 5.19
C ALA A 88 1.49 -3.10 5.63
N ASP A 89 2.63 -3.82 5.67
CA ASP A 89 2.71 -5.23 6.07
C ASP A 89 2.13 -5.49 7.48
N GLY A 90 2.50 -4.65 8.45
CA GLY A 90 2.02 -4.79 9.82
C GLY A 90 0.52 -4.52 9.96
N SER A 91 -0.02 -3.51 9.29
CA SER A 91 -1.45 -3.18 9.33
C SER A 91 -2.29 -4.17 8.52
N ALA A 92 -1.76 -4.71 7.41
CA ALA A 92 -2.44 -5.75 6.63
C ALA A 92 -2.75 -6.98 7.46
N ALA A 93 -1.86 -7.38 8.36
CA ALA A 93 -2.02 -8.57 9.20
C ALA A 93 -3.27 -8.53 10.09
N TYR A 94 -3.87 -7.36 10.33
CA TYR A 94 -5.09 -7.21 11.13
C TYR A 94 -6.37 -7.62 10.38
N THR A 95 -6.43 -7.38 9.07
CA THR A 95 -7.67 -7.53 8.29
C THR A 95 -7.45 -8.15 6.91
N ILE A 96 -6.34 -8.86 6.71
CA ILE A 96 -5.94 -9.43 5.40
C ILE A 96 -6.98 -10.39 4.82
N GLN A 97 -7.79 -11.03 5.67
CA GLN A 97 -8.90 -11.89 5.23
C GLN A 97 -9.97 -11.13 4.43
N GLY A 98 -10.01 -9.79 4.50
CA GLY A 98 -10.86 -8.97 3.65
C GLY A 98 -10.57 -9.15 2.15
N LEU A 99 -9.38 -9.59 1.77
CA LEU A 99 -9.04 -9.93 0.39
C LEU A 99 -9.95 -11.04 -0.16
N TRP A 100 -10.38 -12.00 0.68
CA TRP A 100 -11.36 -13.01 0.28
C TRP A 100 -12.70 -12.37 -0.10
N THR A 101 -13.17 -11.37 0.65
CA THR A 101 -14.40 -10.65 0.30
C THR A 101 -14.24 -9.91 -1.03
N ALA A 102 -13.11 -9.23 -1.25
CA ALA A 102 -12.83 -8.56 -2.50
C ALA A 102 -12.85 -9.54 -3.70
N ALA A 103 -12.27 -10.73 -3.53
CA ALA A 103 -12.29 -11.79 -4.55
C ALA A 103 -13.68 -12.35 -4.78
N ARG A 104 -14.43 -12.64 -3.71
CA ARG A 104 -15.80 -13.19 -3.81
C ARG A 104 -16.74 -12.25 -4.57
N GLU A 105 -16.63 -10.96 -4.33
CA GLU A 105 -17.48 -9.93 -4.95
C GLU A 105 -16.89 -9.38 -6.27
N ASN A 106 -15.73 -9.92 -6.69
CA ASN A 106 -15.00 -9.47 -7.88
C ASN A 106 -14.79 -7.94 -7.92
N LEU A 107 -14.42 -7.35 -6.77
CA LEU A 107 -14.25 -5.91 -6.63
C LEU A 107 -12.95 -5.44 -7.29
N HIS A 108 -13.02 -4.37 -8.08
CA HIS A 108 -11.84 -3.78 -8.70
C HIS A 108 -11.05 -2.95 -7.69
N ILE A 109 -10.18 -3.61 -6.95
CA ILE A 109 -9.31 -3.02 -5.93
C ILE A 109 -7.87 -3.39 -6.22
N VAL A 110 -7.00 -2.39 -6.35
CA VAL A 110 -5.56 -2.59 -6.45
C VAL A 110 -4.93 -2.32 -5.09
N THR A 111 -4.53 -3.36 -4.38
CA THR A 111 -3.81 -3.24 -3.11
C THR A 111 -2.31 -3.20 -3.37
N VAL A 112 -1.66 -2.09 -3.01
CA VAL A 112 -0.20 -1.96 -2.94
C VAL A 112 0.22 -2.17 -1.50
N LEU A 113 0.87 -3.29 -1.21
CA LEU A 113 1.31 -3.65 0.12
C LEU A 113 2.82 -3.40 0.26
N PHE A 114 3.19 -2.42 1.07
CA PHE A 114 4.58 -2.11 1.39
C PHE A 114 5.09 -3.09 2.43
N ASN A 115 6.08 -3.89 2.04
CA ASN A 115 6.69 -4.91 2.89
C ASN A 115 8.12 -4.50 3.27
N ASN A 116 8.27 -3.93 4.45
CA ASN A 116 9.55 -3.62 5.08
C ASN A 116 9.89 -4.58 6.23
N ARG A 117 9.04 -5.58 6.50
CA ARG A 117 9.15 -6.60 7.55
C ARG A 117 9.25 -6.03 8.96
N SER A 118 8.63 -4.88 9.19
CA SER A 118 8.76 -4.19 10.48
C SER A 118 7.58 -3.27 10.75
N TYR A 119 7.24 -3.12 12.02
CA TYR A 119 6.45 -1.99 12.50
C TYR A 119 7.32 -0.71 12.52
N ALA A 120 7.71 -0.23 11.33
CA ALA A 120 8.66 0.88 11.17
C ALA A 120 8.23 2.14 11.92
N ILE A 121 6.93 2.47 11.95
CA ILE A 121 6.41 3.64 12.68
C ILE A 121 6.70 3.53 14.19
N LEU A 122 6.63 2.33 14.77
CA LEU A 122 6.92 2.14 16.19
C LEU A 122 8.41 2.31 16.49
N ASN A 123 9.29 1.87 15.57
CA ASN A 123 10.72 2.13 15.69
C ASN A 123 11.00 3.65 15.66
N MET A 124 10.39 4.38 14.73
CA MET A 124 10.51 5.85 14.65
C MET A 124 10.01 6.53 15.94
N GLU A 125 8.90 6.07 16.53
CA GLU A 125 8.38 6.60 17.78
C GLU A 125 9.30 6.34 18.97
N LEU A 126 9.92 5.15 19.04
CA LEU A 126 10.91 4.85 20.06
C LEU A 126 12.13 5.77 19.98
N ASP A 127 12.62 6.01 18.77
CA ASP A 127 13.72 6.97 18.55
C ASP A 127 13.30 8.39 18.93
N ARG A 128 12.09 8.82 18.57
CA ARG A 128 11.55 10.14 18.89
C ARG A 128 11.46 10.42 20.40
N VAL A 129 11.10 9.41 21.19
CA VAL A 129 11.02 9.55 22.66
C VAL A 129 12.35 9.23 23.36
N GLY A 130 13.43 8.98 22.61
CA GLY A 130 14.76 8.72 23.17
C GLY A 130 14.88 7.37 23.87
N ALA A 131 14.07 6.40 23.53
CA ALA A 131 14.13 5.03 24.08
C ALA A 131 15.32 4.24 23.53
N THR A 132 16.55 4.57 23.99
CA THR A 132 17.80 4.04 23.45
C THR A 132 18.16 2.64 23.96
N ALA A 133 17.66 2.23 25.14
CA ALA A 133 17.99 0.96 25.79
C ALA A 133 16.93 -0.11 25.50
N GLN A 134 16.90 -0.61 24.26
CA GLN A 134 15.99 -1.71 23.90
C GLN A 134 16.70 -3.07 24.03
N SER A 135 16.06 -4.00 24.74
CA SER A 135 16.48 -5.38 24.74
C SER A 135 16.25 -6.04 23.37
N GLU A 136 16.96 -7.10 23.05
CA GLU A 136 16.74 -7.90 21.85
C GLU A 136 15.28 -8.37 21.76
N ARG A 137 14.68 -8.75 22.90
CA ARG A 137 13.27 -9.15 22.99
C ARG A 137 12.32 -8.01 22.62
N SER A 138 12.58 -6.79 23.09
CA SER A 138 11.74 -5.61 22.72
C SER A 138 11.80 -5.34 21.21
N ARG A 139 12.99 -5.41 20.62
CA ARG A 139 13.17 -5.23 19.17
C ARG A 139 12.47 -6.32 18.36
N SER A 140 12.50 -7.57 18.84
CA SER A 140 11.85 -8.69 18.15
C SER A 140 10.33 -8.54 18.06
N LEU A 141 9.70 -7.78 18.98
CA LEU A 141 8.26 -7.48 18.91
C LEU A 141 7.89 -6.51 17.78
N LEU A 142 8.85 -5.77 17.27
CA LEU A 142 8.66 -4.82 16.18
C LEU A 142 9.09 -5.38 14.82
N SER A 143 9.62 -6.60 14.79
CA SER A 143 10.01 -7.30 13.57
C SER A 143 8.89 -8.21 13.06
N LEU A 144 8.74 -8.27 11.74
CA LEU A 144 7.80 -9.15 11.02
C LEU A 144 8.56 -10.16 10.14
N ASP A 145 9.82 -10.50 10.50
CA ASP A 145 10.70 -11.37 9.71
C ASP A 145 10.80 -12.81 10.22
N ARG A 146 10.13 -13.16 11.34
CA ARG A 146 10.25 -14.48 11.99
C ARG A 146 8.89 -15.10 12.37
N PRO A 147 8.26 -15.83 11.47
CA PRO A 147 8.59 -16.05 10.05
C PRO A 147 8.24 -14.86 9.19
N THR A 148 8.94 -14.67 8.07
CA THR A 148 8.55 -13.69 7.04
C THR A 148 7.20 -14.07 6.46
N LEU A 149 6.27 -13.10 6.40
CA LEU A 149 4.97 -13.29 5.77
C LEU A 149 5.10 -13.28 4.25
N ASP A 150 4.57 -14.29 3.59
CA ASP A 150 4.46 -14.33 2.13
C ASP A 150 3.09 -13.81 1.70
N PHE A 151 3.00 -12.50 1.52
CA PHE A 151 1.75 -11.84 1.17
C PHE A 151 1.23 -12.25 -0.20
N THR A 152 2.11 -12.60 -1.14
CA THR A 152 1.67 -13.09 -2.45
C THR A 152 1.00 -14.45 -2.35
N SER A 153 1.53 -15.37 -1.55
CA SER A 153 0.91 -16.68 -1.31
C SER A 153 -0.39 -16.56 -0.52
N ILE A 154 -0.43 -15.72 0.51
CA ILE A 154 -1.63 -15.43 1.30
C ILE A 154 -2.75 -14.89 0.39
N SER A 155 -2.44 -13.90 -0.45
CA SER A 155 -3.41 -13.29 -1.38
C SER A 155 -3.97 -14.29 -2.38
N LYS A 156 -3.10 -15.13 -2.97
CA LYS A 156 -3.52 -16.20 -3.88
C LYS A 156 -4.42 -17.23 -3.19
N GLY A 157 -4.14 -17.53 -1.91
CA GLY A 157 -4.99 -18.40 -1.09
C GLY A 157 -6.39 -17.83 -0.87
N PHE A 158 -6.56 -16.51 -0.90
CA PHE A 158 -7.85 -15.83 -0.87
C PHE A 158 -8.48 -15.60 -2.25
N GLY A 159 -7.85 -16.05 -3.34
CA GLY A 159 -8.35 -15.89 -4.70
C GLY A 159 -7.98 -14.56 -5.36
N VAL A 160 -7.06 -13.79 -4.78
CA VAL A 160 -6.58 -12.52 -5.31
C VAL A 160 -5.32 -12.72 -6.14
N GLN A 161 -5.26 -12.15 -7.35
CA GLN A 161 -4.04 -12.13 -8.14
C GLN A 161 -2.97 -11.31 -7.44
N ALA A 162 -1.77 -11.88 -7.30
CA ALA A 162 -0.71 -11.21 -6.56
C ALA A 162 0.64 -11.33 -7.24
N VAL A 163 1.42 -10.25 -7.20
CA VAL A 163 2.78 -10.14 -7.72
C VAL A 163 3.68 -9.47 -6.69
N ARG A 164 4.96 -9.85 -6.67
CA ARG A 164 6.00 -9.20 -5.85
C ARG A 164 6.84 -8.31 -6.74
N ALA A 165 6.99 -7.06 -6.36
CA ALA A 165 7.86 -6.07 -6.98
C ALA A 165 9.02 -5.74 -6.03
N THR A 166 10.26 -5.90 -6.50
CA THR A 166 11.49 -5.59 -5.76
C THR A 166 12.19 -4.33 -6.27
N ASP A 167 11.70 -3.79 -7.38
CA ASP A 167 12.19 -2.60 -8.05
C ASP A 167 11.01 -1.78 -8.59
N ILE A 168 11.29 -0.51 -8.86
CA ILE A 168 10.24 0.45 -9.27
C ILE A 168 9.70 0.15 -10.67
N GLU A 169 10.50 -0.41 -11.55
CA GLU A 169 10.12 -0.77 -12.91
C GLU A 169 9.09 -1.90 -12.90
N THR A 170 9.37 -2.97 -12.13
CA THR A 170 8.43 -4.08 -11.92
C THR A 170 7.13 -3.60 -11.28
N PHE A 171 7.22 -2.69 -10.29
CA PHE A 171 6.06 -2.07 -9.68
C PHE A 171 5.20 -1.34 -10.72
N GLN A 172 5.81 -0.47 -11.55
CA GLN A 172 5.07 0.31 -12.54
C GLN A 172 4.32 -0.58 -13.56
N ILE A 173 4.97 -1.66 -14.01
CA ILE A 173 4.37 -2.62 -14.94
C ILE A 173 3.18 -3.31 -14.26
N ALA A 174 3.38 -3.80 -13.03
CA ALA A 174 2.36 -4.49 -12.26
C ALA A 174 1.16 -3.59 -11.95
N PHE A 175 1.41 -2.32 -11.59
CA PHE A 175 0.36 -1.36 -11.25
C PHE A 175 -0.49 -1.00 -12.48
N LYS A 176 0.14 -0.70 -13.61
CA LYS A 176 -0.58 -0.43 -14.87
C LYS A 176 -1.47 -1.60 -15.26
N ARG A 177 -0.96 -2.83 -15.13
CA ARG A 177 -1.71 -4.04 -15.42
C ARG A 177 -2.91 -4.19 -14.46
N ALA A 178 -2.68 -4.06 -13.16
CA ALA A 178 -3.69 -4.22 -12.13
C ALA A 178 -4.85 -3.19 -12.27
N VAL A 179 -4.53 -1.96 -12.66
CA VAL A 179 -5.53 -0.92 -12.93
C VAL A 179 -6.35 -1.23 -14.19
N ALA A 180 -5.77 -1.89 -15.19
CA ALA A 180 -6.44 -2.20 -16.45
C ALA A 180 -7.26 -3.51 -16.41
N GLU A 181 -6.97 -4.43 -15.49
CA GLU A 181 -7.62 -5.74 -15.39
C GLU A 181 -8.73 -5.70 -14.31
N PRO A 182 -9.95 -6.17 -14.60
CA PRO A 182 -11.02 -6.28 -13.60
C PRO A 182 -10.65 -7.23 -12.45
N GLY A 183 -11.28 -6.99 -11.29
CA GLY A 183 -11.11 -7.82 -10.10
C GLY A 183 -10.03 -7.31 -9.14
N PRO A 184 -9.81 -8.01 -8.02
CA PRO A 184 -8.86 -7.58 -7.02
C PRO A 184 -7.44 -8.05 -7.34
N HIS A 185 -6.49 -7.14 -7.14
CA HIS A 185 -5.06 -7.37 -7.35
C HIS A 185 -4.27 -6.96 -6.11
N LEU A 186 -3.18 -7.66 -5.81
CA LEU A 186 -2.22 -7.25 -4.81
C LEU A 186 -0.82 -7.15 -5.41
N ILE A 187 -0.15 -6.04 -5.14
CA ILE A 187 1.25 -5.80 -5.49
C ILE A 187 2.03 -5.66 -4.18
N GLU A 188 2.82 -6.68 -3.85
CA GLU A 188 3.74 -6.61 -2.72
C GLU A 188 4.98 -5.81 -3.13
N ALA A 189 5.10 -4.59 -2.65
CA ALA A 189 6.24 -3.70 -2.87
C ALA A 189 7.27 -3.93 -1.76
N VAL A 190 8.37 -4.61 -2.07
CA VAL A 190 9.46 -4.89 -1.12
C VAL A 190 10.38 -3.67 -1.01
N MET A 191 10.56 -3.19 0.23
CA MET A 191 11.34 -1.99 0.54
C MET A 191 12.60 -2.32 1.34
#